data_d2aa19591c5f17e722189059d61dcc93
#
_entry.id   d2aa19591c5f17e722189059d61dcc93
#
_cell.length_a   1.000
_cell.length_b   1.000
_cell.length_c   1.000
_cell.angle_alpha   90.00
_cell.angle_beta   90.00
_cell.angle_gamma   90.00
#
_symmetry.space_group_name_H-M   'P 1'
#
loop_
_entity.id
_entity.type
_entity.pdbx_description
1 polymer ?
#
loop_
_entity_poly.entity_id
_entity_poly.type
_entity_poly.pdbx_seq_one_letter_code
_entity_poly.pdbx_strand_id
1 'polypeptide(L)'
;PAIVAGDPSQGLLFERILSHDPDDRMPPPEMGPALDEATVAKLKQWVTEGAVYEAHWSFVAPEKAPLPQPTNRLWLRNAIDFFIAKGLEDAGLSPAPEADKYTLIRRVYLDLTGLPPSPEAVEAFIADTSPVAYEKVVEGLLESPRYGERWSRVWLDIARYADTKGYEADRHRDMWRYRDWVIDAFNADMPFDQFTIEQLAGDMLPDATLEQQLATAFHRNTMTNDEGGTDNEEFRTAAIVDRVDTTMSGWMGVTMACAQCHTHKSPVLPAPTPEQQQEIEFLSKRLNQVSELFNNALPERTPGQEAWENTLRADGGGTPITSDWESLGPLPEEDFESAYDSDSGLIPSSTDLTPP
;
A
#
# COMPACT_ATOMS: atom_id res chain seq x y z
N PRO A 1 -18.60 22.75 13.28
CA PRO A 1 -17.90 21.54 13.68
C PRO A 1 -18.87 20.51 14.26
N ALA A 2 -18.55 19.22 14.16
CA ALA A 2 -19.37 18.18 14.78
C ALA A 2 -19.29 18.20 16.31
N ILE A 3 -18.12 18.50 16.85
CA ILE A 3 -17.81 18.57 18.27
C ILE A 3 -17.01 19.85 18.55
N VAL A 4 -17.32 20.52 19.67
CA VAL A 4 -16.52 21.61 20.21
C VAL A 4 -15.94 21.15 21.54
N ALA A 5 -14.63 20.98 21.59
CA ALA A 5 -13.94 20.51 22.79
C ALA A 5 -14.21 21.42 23.99
N GLY A 6 -14.59 20.86 25.12
CA GLY A 6 -14.92 21.58 26.35
C GLY A 6 -16.35 22.13 26.41
N ASP A 7 -17.11 22.15 25.32
CA ASP A 7 -18.48 22.71 25.30
C ASP A 7 -19.47 21.76 24.60
N PRO A 8 -20.17 20.92 25.38
CA PRO A 8 -21.18 20.01 24.84
C PRO A 8 -22.46 20.69 24.37
N SER A 9 -22.62 22.00 24.58
CA SER A 9 -23.76 22.75 24.07
C SER A 9 -23.59 23.23 22.63
N GLN A 10 -22.38 23.10 22.08
CA GLN A 10 -22.04 23.50 20.73
C GLN A 10 -21.65 22.29 19.87
N GLY A 11 -21.89 22.41 18.57
CA GLY A 11 -21.60 21.36 17.59
C GLY A 11 -22.81 20.45 17.32
N LEU A 12 -22.75 19.77 16.18
CA LEU A 12 -23.88 18.98 15.64
C LEU A 12 -24.07 17.64 16.38
N LEU A 13 -23.10 17.18 17.19
CA LEU A 13 -23.18 15.85 17.79
C LEU A 13 -24.43 15.71 18.67
N PHE A 14 -24.59 16.62 19.68
CA PHE A 14 -25.73 16.52 20.59
C PHE A 14 -27.03 16.96 19.97
N GLU A 15 -27.02 17.86 19.02
CA GLU A 15 -28.18 18.21 18.22
C GLU A 15 -28.76 16.96 17.55
N ARG A 16 -27.89 16.15 16.91
CA ARG A 16 -28.32 14.95 16.19
C ARG A 16 -28.67 13.76 17.08
N ILE A 17 -27.85 13.46 18.11
CA ILE A 17 -28.15 12.31 18.99
C ILE A 17 -29.36 12.52 19.89
N LEU A 18 -29.77 13.77 20.11
CA LEU A 18 -30.95 14.14 20.90
C LEU A 18 -32.15 14.50 20.02
N SER A 19 -32.00 14.53 18.71
CA SER A 19 -33.10 14.84 17.79
C SER A 19 -34.21 13.78 17.88
N HIS A 20 -35.44 14.26 17.82
CA HIS A 20 -36.63 13.41 17.70
C HIS A 20 -37.07 13.26 16.23
N ASP A 21 -36.50 14.05 15.32
CA ASP A 21 -36.74 13.97 13.89
C ASP A 21 -36.03 12.74 13.32
N PRO A 22 -36.74 11.79 12.67
CA PRO A 22 -36.14 10.60 12.09
C PRO A 22 -35.05 10.90 11.04
N ASP A 23 -35.19 12.01 10.31
CA ASP A 23 -34.26 12.39 9.23
C ASP A 23 -32.98 13.03 9.79
N ASP A 24 -33.02 13.59 10.97
CA ASP A 24 -31.87 14.25 11.61
C ASP A 24 -31.22 13.40 12.71
N ARG A 25 -31.93 12.45 13.27
CA ARG A 25 -31.48 11.66 14.42
C ARG A 25 -30.29 10.77 14.09
N MET A 26 -29.32 10.68 15.01
CA MET A 26 -28.19 9.74 14.98
C MET A 26 -28.20 8.81 16.22
N PRO A 27 -28.07 7.48 16.04
CA PRO A 27 -28.12 6.77 14.76
C PRO A 27 -29.49 6.88 14.10
N PRO A 28 -29.58 6.81 12.74
CA PRO A 28 -30.85 6.79 12.04
C PRO A 28 -31.75 5.64 12.51
N PRO A 29 -33.09 5.75 12.44
CA PRO A 29 -33.99 4.73 12.96
C PRO A 29 -33.75 3.32 12.41
N GLU A 30 -33.39 3.21 11.14
CA GLU A 30 -33.07 1.95 10.46
C GLU A 30 -31.76 1.31 10.93
N MET A 31 -30.86 2.09 11.51
CA MET A 31 -29.57 1.61 12.04
C MET A 31 -29.64 1.23 13.52
N GLY A 32 -30.66 1.69 14.25
CA GLY A 32 -30.85 1.32 15.64
C GLY A 32 -31.69 2.29 16.48
N PRO A 33 -31.92 1.94 17.75
CA PRO A 33 -32.64 2.80 18.68
C PRO A 33 -31.86 4.08 18.98
N ALA A 34 -32.56 5.09 19.51
CA ALA A 34 -31.90 6.26 20.08
C ALA A 34 -30.93 5.87 21.21
N LEU A 35 -29.86 6.64 21.40
CA LEU A 35 -28.91 6.40 22.49
C LEU A 35 -29.61 6.57 23.85
N ASP A 36 -29.26 5.70 24.79
CA ASP A 36 -29.77 5.80 26.16
C ASP A 36 -29.14 7.01 26.89
N GLU A 37 -29.80 7.45 27.97
CA GLU A 37 -29.37 8.59 28.75
C GLU A 37 -27.96 8.41 29.35
N ALA A 38 -27.57 7.18 29.72
CA ALA A 38 -26.27 6.90 30.29
C ALA A 38 -25.16 7.07 29.23
N THR A 39 -25.39 6.63 28.02
CA THR A 39 -24.47 6.83 26.91
C THR A 39 -24.35 8.30 26.51
N VAL A 40 -25.46 9.01 26.45
CA VAL A 40 -25.46 10.47 26.20
C VAL A 40 -24.70 11.22 27.29
N ALA A 41 -24.88 10.84 28.57
CA ALA A 41 -24.17 11.45 29.69
C ALA A 41 -22.65 11.23 29.59
N LYS A 42 -22.20 10.03 29.22
CA LYS A 42 -20.77 9.74 28.99
C LYS A 42 -20.18 10.58 27.85
N LEU A 43 -20.89 10.72 26.74
CA LEU A 43 -20.46 11.57 25.64
C LEU A 43 -20.37 13.04 26.07
N LYS A 44 -21.35 13.54 26.85
CA LYS A 44 -21.30 14.90 27.37
C LYS A 44 -20.10 15.11 28.28
N GLN A 45 -19.81 14.14 29.17
CA GLN A 45 -18.66 14.19 30.04
C GLN A 45 -17.37 14.23 29.23
N TRP A 46 -17.22 13.33 28.27
CA TRP A 46 -16.03 13.29 27.38
C TRP A 46 -15.81 14.61 26.65
N VAL A 47 -16.87 15.21 26.07
CA VAL A 47 -16.73 16.52 25.39
C VAL A 47 -16.36 17.61 26.40
N THR A 48 -16.94 17.62 27.61
CA THR A 48 -16.61 18.58 28.67
C THR A 48 -15.17 18.47 29.13
N GLU A 49 -14.61 17.25 29.15
CA GLU A 49 -13.21 16.96 29.48
C GLU A 49 -12.24 17.30 28.34
N GLY A 50 -12.72 17.85 27.20
CA GLY A 50 -11.92 18.34 26.11
C GLY A 50 -11.96 17.48 24.85
N ALA A 51 -12.83 16.45 24.81
CA ALA A 51 -13.01 15.55 23.67
C ALA A 51 -11.67 14.97 23.16
N VAL A 52 -10.78 14.62 24.08
CA VAL A 52 -9.48 14.04 23.73
C VAL A 52 -9.71 12.71 23.04
N TYR A 53 -9.24 12.61 21.81
CA TYR A 53 -9.33 11.42 20.98
C TYR A 53 -8.02 10.65 21.07
N GLU A 54 -8.09 9.40 21.53
CA GLU A 54 -6.92 8.53 21.49
C GLU A 54 -6.66 8.10 20.04
N ALA A 55 -5.40 8.20 19.63
CA ALA A 55 -4.99 7.69 18.34
C ALA A 55 -5.27 6.18 18.26
N HIS A 56 -5.75 5.73 17.12
CA HIS A 56 -5.89 4.30 16.89
C HIS A 56 -4.53 3.61 17.04
N TRP A 57 -4.48 2.50 17.76
CA TRP A 57 -3.24 1.81 18.13
C TRP A 57 -2.32 1.53 16.93
N SER A 58 -2.88 1.29 15.73
CA SER A 58 -2.09 1.02 14.51
C SER A 58 -1.32 2.24 13.98
N PHE A 59 -1.65 3.45 14.44
CA PHE A 59 -0.96 4.69 14.09
C PHE A 59 -0.06 5.22 15.22
N VAL A 60 -0.03 4.51 16.36
CA VAL A 60 0.88 4.82 17.45
C VAL A 60 2.17 4.06 17.23
N ALA A 61 3.31 4.77 17.27
CA ALA A 61 4.61 4.11 17.13
C ALA A 61 4.77 3.04 18.21
N PRO A 62 5.17 1.80 17.86
CA PRO A 62 5.30 0.73 18.83
C PRO A 62 6.43 1.03 19.82
N GLU A 63 6.13 0.90 21.09
CA GLU A 63 7.12 0.98 22.17
C GLU A 63 7.54 -0.43 22.59
N LYS A 64 8.84 -0.59 22.92
CA LYS A 64 9.36 -1.86 23.39
C LYS A 64 8.79 -2.17 24.77
N ALA A 65 7.84 -3.10 24.83
CA ALA A 65 7.27 -3.54 26.09
C ALA A 65 8.31 -4.24 26.99
N PRO A 66 8.24 -4.07 28.32
CA PRO A 66 9.07 -4.84 29.23
C PRO A 66 8.71 -6.33 29.13
N LEU A 67 9.75 -7.20 29.23
CA LEU A 67 9.52 -8.64 29.21
C LEU A 67 8.68 -9.06 30.42
N PRO A 68 7.56 -9.75 30.21
CA PRO A 68 6.78 -10.31 31.31
C PRO A 68 7.58 -11.32 32.09
N GLN A 69 7.14 -11.63 33.32
CA GLN A 69 7.84 -12.55 34.23
C GLN A 69 6.95 -13.77 34.50
N PRO A 70 6.88 -14.73 33.55
CA PRO A 70 6.10 -15.95 33.78
C PRO A 70 6.76 -16.81 34.86
N THR A 71 5.94 -17.60 35.58
CA THR A 71 6.37 -18.49 36.66
C THR A 71 7.22 -19.66 36.11
N ASN A 72 6.75 -20.28 35.03
CA ASN A 72 7.47 -21.37 34.36
C ASN A 72 8.37 -20.83 33.23
N ARG A 73 9.69 -20.94 33.43
CA ARG A 73 10.72 -20.46 32.47
C ARG A 73 11.56 -21.59 31.85
N LEU A 74 11.23 -22.83 32.10
CA LEU A 74 12.09 -23.96 31.74
C LEU A 74 12.28 -24.14 30.24
N TRP A 75 11.30 -23.69 29.42
CA TRP A 75 11.30 -23.87 27.98
C TRP A 75 11.61 -22.57 27.19
N LEU A 76 11.81 -21.46 27.90
CA LEU A 76 12.02 -20.14 27.27
C LEU A 76 13.42 -20.09 26.63
N ARG A 77 13.48 -19.70 25.35
CA ARG A 77 14.73 -19.56 24.57
C ARG A 77 14.99 -18.13 24.16
N ASN A 78 13.94 -17.35 23.87
CA ASN A 78 14.03 -15.98 23.37
C ASN A 78 12.95 -15.08 24.00
N ALA A 79 12.99 -13.77 23.66
CA ALA A 79 12.09 -12.79 24.22
C ALA A 79 10.59 -13.04 23.90
N ILE A 80 10.29 -13.66 22.75
CA ILE A 80 8.92 -13.97 22.34
C ILE A 80 8.31 -15.03 23.29
N ASP A 81 9.11 -16.00 23.69
CA ASP A 81 8.67 -17.08 24.60
C ASP A 81 8.15 -16.54 25.93
N PHE A 82 8.71 -15.42 26.43
CA PHE A 82 8.23 -14.79 27.67
C PHE A 82 6.78 -14.30 27.55
N PHE A 83 6.43 -13.69 26.42
CA PHE A 83 5.06 -13.24 26.16
C PHE A 83 4.10 -14.43 25.97
N ILE A 84 4.54 -15.45 25.25
CA ILE A 84 3.74 -16.69 25.04
C ILE A 84 3.52 -17.38 26.38
N ALA A 85 4.56 -17.55 27.20
CA ALA A 85 4.46 -18.20 28.49
C ALA A 85 3.51 -17.45 29.44
N LYS A 86 3.58 -16.10 29.45
CA LYS A 86 2.68 -15.30 30.24
C LYS A 86 1.22 -15.43 29.76
N GLY A 87 0.98 -15.39 28.45
CA GLY A 87 -0.35 -15.61 27.89
C GLY A 87 -0.93 -16.97 28.21
N LEU A 88 -0.12 -18.05 28.16
CA LEU A 88 -0.53 -19.38 28.58
C LEU A 88 -0.87 -19.43 30.08
N GLU A 89 -0.02 -18.85 30.92
CA GLU A 89 -0.23 -18.79 32.38
C GLU A 89 -1.55 -18.06 32.71
N ASP A 90 -1.81 -16.89 32.07
CA ASP A 90 -3.02 -16.12 32.28
C ASP A 90 -4.29 -16.85 31.83
N ALA A 91 -4.16 -17.70 30.82
CA ALA A 91 -5.23 -18.58 30.33
C ALA A 91 -5.37 -19.88 31.14
N GLY A 92 -4.51 -20.12 32.14
CA GLY A 92 -4.47 -21.38 32.91
C GLY A 92 -4.02 -22.59 32.08
N LEU A 93 -3.25 -22.34 31.01
CA LEU A 93 -2.75 -23.36 30.11
C LEU A 93 -1.27 -23.66 30.34
N SER A 94 -0.83 -24.81 29.91
CA SER A 94 0.59 -25.19 29.88
C SER A 94 1.03 -25.44 28.44
N PRO A 95 2.32 -25.22 28.09
CA PRO A 95 2.82 -25.56 26.78
C PRO A 95 2.74 -27.07 26.55
N ALA A 96 2.43 -27.48 25.31
CA ALA A 96 2.52 -28.87 24.91
C ALA A 96 3.98 -29.35 24.96
N PRO A 97 4.22 -30.67 25.12
CA PRO A 97 5.56 -31.23 24.95
C PRO A 97 6.13 -30.91 23.57
N GLU A 98 7.46 -30.84 23.49
CA GLU A 98 8.15 -30.68 22.21
C GLU A 98 7.78 -31.85 21.26
N ALA A 99 7.54 -31.51 20.01
CA ALA A 99 7.20 -32.50 18.99
C ALA A 99 8.40 -33.42 18.70
N ASP A 100 8.13 -34.64 18.26
CA ASP A 100 9.18 -35.59 17.83
C ASP A 100 9.91 -35.03 16.56
N LYS A 101 11.09 -35.57 16.30
CA LYS A 101 11.95 -35.13 15.18
C LYS A 101 11.27 -35.25 13.81
N TYR A 102 10.43 -36.28 13.57
CA TYR A 102 9.72 -36.43 12.30
C TYR A 102 8.70 -35.32 12.10
N THR A 103 8.00 -34.98 13.15
CA THR A 103 7.04 -33.87 13.14
C THR A 103 7.75 -32.51 12.98
N LEU A 104 8.87 -32.30 13.69
CA LEU A 104 9.64 -31.04 13.61
C LEU A 104 10.18 -30.78 12.21
N ILE A 105 10.88 -31.78 11.62
CA ILE A 105 11.46 -31.61 10.28
C ILE A 105 10.36 -31.35 9.23
N ARG A 106 9.27 -32.10 9.30
CA ARG A 106 8.14 -31.89 8.38
C ARG A 106 7.57 -30.48 8.47
N ARG A 107 7.37 -29.95 9.69
CA ARG A 107 6.84 -28.61 9.92
C ARG A 107 7.76 -27.56 9.36
N VAL A 108 9.04 -27.58 9.73
CA VAL A 108 9.98 -26.53 9.31
C VAL A 108 10.20 -26.50 7.81
N TYR A 109 10.22 -27.67 7.14
CA TYR A 109 10.29 -27.73 5.67
C TYR A 109 9.07 -27.09 5.01
N LEU A 110 7.87 -27.45 5.47
CA LEU A 110 6.64 -26.87 4.93
C LEU A 110 6.50 -25.37 5.23
N ASP A 111 6.96 -24.92 6.38
CA ASP A 111 6.91 -23.51 6.75
C ASP A 111 7.90 -22.68 5.92
N LEU A 112 9.16 -23.10 5.84
CA LEU A 112 10.21 -22.30 5.21
C LEU A 112 10.24 -22.44 3.68
N THR A 113 9.95 -23.63 3.13
CA THR A 113 10.05 -23.88 1.69
C THR A 113 8.73 -24.23 1.01
N GLY A 114 7.69 -24.55 1.79
CA GLY A 114 6.41 -25.04 1.27
C GLY A 114 6.46 -26.47 0.73
N LEU A 115 7.60 -27.16 0.86
CA LEU A 115 7.83 -28.51 0.34
C LEU A 115 8.07 -29.49 1.49
N PRO A 116 7.71 -30.77 1.35
CA PRO A 116 8.07 -31.79 2.34
C PRO A 116 9.58 -32.09 2.28
N PRO A 117 10.18 -32.53 3.40
CA PRO A 117 11.56 -33.02 3.38
C PRO A 117 11.71 -34.28 2.52
N SER A 118 12.89 -34.48 1.92
CA SER A 118 13.20 -35.78 1.31
C SER A 118 13.45 -36.85 2.37
N PRO A 119 13.31 -38.17 2.03
CA PRO A 119 13.64 -39.24 2.96
C PRO A 119 15.05 -39.13 3.52
N GLU A 120 16.03 -38.78 2.69
CA GLU A 120 17.43 -38.65 3.08
C GLU A 120 17.62 -37.50 4.10
N ALA A 121 16.90 -36.37 3.91
CA ALA A 121 16.94 -35.25 4.84
C ALA A 121 16.34 -35.63 6.20
N VAL A 122 15.25 -36.40 6.19
CA VAL A 122 14.65 -36.96 7.43
C VAL A 122 15.61 -37.85 8.15
N GLU A 123 16.23 -38.83 7.45
CA GLU A 123 17.19 -39.75 8.03
C GLU A 123 18.41 -39.02 8.62
N ALA A 124 18.95 -38.07 7.90
CA ALA A 124 20.07 -37.25 8.35
C ALA A 124 19.76 -36.49 9.65
N PHE A 125 18.56 -35.82 9.70
CA PHE A 125 18.14 -35.09 10.89
C PHE A 125 17.91 -36.00 12.10
N ILE A 126 17.32 -37.20 11.89
CA ILE A 126 17.11 -38.17 12.97
C ILE A 126 18.43 -38.69 13.51
N ALA A 127 19.40 -38.96 12.63
CA ALA A 127 20.73 -39.45 13.00
C ALA A 127 21.59 -38.38 13.70
N ASP A 128 21.35 -37.09 13.45
CA ASP A 128 22.08 -36.02 14.12
C ASP A 128 21.60 -35.90 15.59
N THR A 129 22.47 -36.28 16.51
CA THR A 129 22.23 -36.19 17.96
C THR A 129 22.80 -34.91 18.58
N SER A 130 23.33 -33.98 17.76
CA SER A 130 23.88 -32.74 18.27
C SER A 130 22.78 -31.83 18.84
N PRO A 131 23.09 -31.01 19.85
CA PRO A 131 22.11 -30.07 20.42
C PRO A 131 21.64 -29.01 19.45
N VAL A 132 22.35 -28.81 18.32
CA VAL A 132 22.05 -27.80 17.27
C VAL A 132 21.53 -28.48 15.99
N ALA A 133 21.07 -29.73 16.07
CA ALA A 133 20.58 -30.45 14.88
C ALA A 133 19.41 -29.72 14.19
N TYR A 134 18.48 -29.18 14.96
CA TYR A 134 17.34 -28.44 14.41
C TYR A 134 17.75 -27.13 13.78
N GLU A 135 18.63 -26.35 14.43
CA GLU A 135 19.19 -25.10 13.91
C GLU A 135 19.90 -25.30 12.57
N LYS A 136 20.66 -26.40 12.42
CA LYS A 136 21.30 -26.73 11.12
C LYS A 136 20.30 -26.95 10.01
N VAL A 137 19.17 -27.59 10.31
CA VAL A 137 18.10 -27.76 9.32
C VAL A 137 17.48 -26.41 8.96
N VAL A 138 17.21 -25.57 9.95
CA VAL A 138 16.67 -24.22 9.72
C VAL A 138 17.59 -23.39 8.84
N GLU A 139 18.88 -23.30 9.19
CA GLU A 139 19.88 -22.54 8.42
C GLU A 139 19.97 -23.04 6.97
N GLY A 140 20.04 -24.38 6.78
CA GLY A 140 20.08 -24.94 5.43
C GLY A 140 18.81 -24.69 4.61
N LEU A 141 17.65 -24.50 5.25
CA LEU A 141 16.41 -24.16 4.57
C LEU A 141 16.33 -22.66 4.27
N LEU A 142 16.86 -21.81 5.13
CA LEU A 142 16.96 -20.37 4.89
C LEU A 142 17.92 -20.04 3.72
N GLU A 143 18.99 -20.83 3.55
CA GLU A 143 19.93 -20.72 2.42
C GLU A 143 19.36 -21.34 1.11
N SER A 144 18.26 -22.06 1.19
CA SER A 144 17.65 -22.70 0.02
C SER A 144 16.94 -21.69 -0.88
N PRO A 145 17.12 -21.76 -2.22
CA PRO A 145 16.36 -20.89 -3.14
C PRO A 145 14.84 -21.10 -3.04
N ARG A 146 14.41 -22.24 -2.47
CA ARG A 146 12.98 -22.50 -2.22
C ARG A 146 12.38 -21.62 -1.14
N TYR A 147 13.20 -21.03 -0.28
CA TYR A 147 12.76 -20.03 0.70
C TYR A 147 12.17 -18.81 0.00
N GLY A 148 12.90 -18.22 -0.93
CA GLY A 148 12.41 -17.08 -1.72
C GLY A 148 11.17 -17.44 -2.55
N GLU A 149 11.15 -18.60 -3.21
CA GLU A 149 9.98 -19.08 -3.95
C GLU A 149 8.74 -19.24 -3.06
N ARG A 150 8.91 -19.66 -1.81
CA ARG A 150 7.82 -19.82 -0.85
C ARG A 150 7.29 -18.49 -0.36
N TRP A 151 8.17 -17.57 0.04
CA TRP A 151 7.79 -16.35 0.73
C TRP A 151 7.45 -15.19 -0.21
N SER A 152 8.05 -15.16 -1.40
CA SER A 152 7.69 -14.19 -2.43
C SER A 152 6.21 -14.22 -2.81
N ARG A 153 5.53 -15.37 -2.70
CA ARG A 153 4.09 -15.49 -2.97
C ARG A 153 3.25 -14.50 -2.16
N VAL A 154 3.59 -14.32 -0.88
CA VAL A 154 2.84 -13.41 0.00
C VAL A 154 2.96 -11.97 -0.51
N TRP A 155 4.16 -11.59 -0.92
CA TRP A 155 4.38 -10.27 -1.49
C TRP A 155 3.76 -10.11 -2.88
N LEU A 156 3.87 -11.13 -3.71
CA LEU A 156 3.29 -11.12 -5.07
C LEU A 156 1.76 -11.01 -5.04
N ASP A 157 1.09 -11.62 -4.04
CA ASP A 157 -0.35 -11.42 -3.81
C ASP A 157 -0.65 -9.96 -3.48
N ILE A 158 0.12 -9.33 -2.58
CA ILE A 158 -0.02 -7.90 -2.25
C ILE A 158 0.24 -7.02 -3.49
N ALA A 159 1.29 -7.34 -4.25
CA ALA A 159 1.63 -6.66 -5.49
C ALA A 159 0.64 -6.96 -6.64
N ARG A 160 -0.36 -7.83 -6.43
CA ARG A 160 -1.34 -8.31 -7.42
C ARG A 160 -0.69 -8.79 -8.72
N TYR A 161 0.42 -9.54 -8.57
CA TYR A 161 1.17 -10.09 -9.69
C TYR A 161 0.31 -10.94 -10.61
N ALA A 162 0.42 -10.69 -11.91
CA ALA A 162 -0.17 -11.53 -12.96
C ALA A 162 0.63 -11.39 -14.25
N ASP A 163 0.75 -12.50 -15.00
CA ASP A 163 1.30 -12.53 -16.35
C ASP A 163 0.22 -12.28 -17.42
N THR A 164 -0.85 -11.54 -17.05
CA THR A 164 -1.93 -11.14 -17.93
C THR A 164 -2.30 -9.68 -17.68
N LYS A 165 -2.99 -9.05 -18.63
CA LYS A 165 -3.29 -7.62 -18.60
C LYS A 165 -4.52 -7.26 -17.77
N GLY A 166 -5.39 -8.21 -17.50
CA GLY A 166 -6.67 -8.02 -16.86
C GLY A 166 -7.76 -7.54 -17.82
N TYR A 167 -8.86 -7.06 -17.26
CA TYR A 167 -10.10 -6.71 -17.97
C TYR A 167 -10.65 -7.88 -18.80
N GLU A 168 -11.52 -7.63 -19.76
CA GLU A 168 -12.23 -8.68 -20.52
C GLU A 168 -11.31 -9.46 -21.45
N ALA A 169 -10.39 -8.79 -22.14
CA ALA A 169 -9.49 -9.43 -23.09
C ALA A 169 -8.39 -10.25 -22.41
N ASP A 170 -7.97 -9.85 -21.25
CA ASP A 170 -6.98 -10.49 -20.37
C ASP A 170 -5.78 -11.12 -21.11
N ARG A 171 -5.22 -10.38 -22.05
CA ARG A 171 -4.12 -10.85 -22.87
C ARG A 171 -2.87 -11.08 -22.03
N HIS A 172 -2.04 -12.03 -22.49
CA HIS A 172 -0.73 -12.31 -21.90
C HIS A 172 0.17 -11.06 -21.90
N ARG A 173 0.95 -10.89 -20.83
CA ARG A 173 2.08 -9.95 -20.73
C ARG A 173 3.18 -10.58 -19.88
N ASP A 174 4.43 -10.26 -20.21
CA ASP A 174 5.59 -10.79 -19.49
C ASP A 174 5.89 -9.96 -18.24
N MET A 175 5.54 -10.49 -17.06
CA MET A 175 5.85 -9.91 -15.76
C MET A 175 6.78 -10.78 -14.91
N TRP A 176 7.16 -11.97 -15.42
CA TRP A 176 7.92 -12.95 -14.69
C TRP A 176 9.27 -12.44 -14.15
N ARG A 177 9.91 -11.46 -14.81
CA ARG A 177 11.17 -10.85 -14.33
C ARG A 177 10.99 -10.14 -12.98
N TYR A 178 9.86 -9.47 -12.78
CA TYR A 178 9.55 -8.87 -11.47
C TYR A 178 9.35 -9.95 -10.41
N ARG A 179 8.63 -11.02 -10.72
CA ARG A 179 8.50 -12.17 -9.80
C ARG A 179 9.87 -12.71 -9.39
N ASP A 180 10.75 -12.93 -10.36
CA ASP A 180 12.09 -13.47 -10.11
C ASP A 180 12.92 -12.49 -9.28
N TRP A 181 12.82 -11.19 -9.55
CA TRP A 181 13.45 -10.17 -8.70
C TRP A 181 12.97 -10.25 -7.24
N VAL A 182 11.66 -10.41 -7.01
CA VAL A 182 11.13 -10.58 -5.65
C VAL A 182 11.69 -11.85 -4.99
N ILE A 183 11.73 -12.97 -5.71
CA ILE A 183 12.31 -14.24 -5.21
C ILE A 183 13.77 -14.03 -4.80
N ASP A 184 14.56 -13.39 -5.66
CA ASP A 184 15.97 -13.12 -5.42
C ASP A 184 16.19 -12.17 -4.22
N ALA A 185 15.34 -11.15 -4.08
CA ALA A 185 15.38 -10.25 -2.93
C ALA A 185 15.12 -10.98 -1.60
N PHE A 186 14.16 -11.91 -1.55
CA PHE A 186 13.93 -12.75 -0.38
C PHE A 186 15.09 -13.70 -0.10
N ASN A 187 15.67 -14.32 -1.14
CA ASN A 187 16.81 -15.21 -1.00
C ASN A 187 18.10 -14.49 -0.58
N ALA A 188 18.22 -13.20 -0.94
CA ALA A 188 19.34 -12.35 -0.54
C ALA A 188 19.13 -11.71 0.85
N ASP A 189 18.03 -12.00 1.53
CA ASP A 189 17.63 -11.35 2.79
C ASP A 189 17.74 -9.81 2.68
N MET A 190 17.21 -9.27 1.57
CA MET A 190 17.29 -7.82 1.28
C MET A 190 16.60 -7.04 2.41
N PRO A 191 17.25 -6.02 3.00
CA PRO A 191 16.64 -5.18 4.02
C PRO A 191 15.33 -4.55 3.52
N PHE A 192 14.31 -4.51 4.39
CA PHE A 192 12.96 -4.08 4.00
C PHE A 192 12.90 -2.64 3.48
N ASP A 193 13.73 -1.75 4.01
CA ASP A 193 13.87 -0.36 3.54
C ASP A 193 14.42 -0.32 2.10
N GLN A 194 15.47 -1.11 1.80
CA GLN A 194 16.00 -1.23 0.45
C GLN A 194 14.96 -1.85 -0.50
N PHE A 195 14.33 -2.94 -0.10
CA PHE A 195 13.25 -3.59 -0.84
C PHE A 195 12.10 -2.61 -1.18
N THR A 196 11.78 -1.73 -0.24
CA THR A 196 10.77 -0.68 -0.43
C THR A 196 11.23 0.38 -1.42
N ILE A 197 12.42 0.93 -1.22
CA ILE A 197 12.98 2.00 -2.06
C ILE A 197 13.08 1.54 -3.52
N GLU A 198 13.61 0.35 -3.74
CA GLU A 198 13.81 -0.17 -5.10
C GLU A 198 12.49 -0.41 -5.83
N GLN A 199 11.44 -0.86 -5.16
CA GLN A 199 10.12 -1.05 -5.78
C GLN A 199 9.36 0.25 -6.05
N LEU A 200 9.53 1.26 -5.20
CA LEU A 200 8.82 2.53 -5.36
C LEU A 200 9.55 3.53 -6.25
N ALA A 201 10.89 3.50 -6.28
CA ALA A 201 11.72 4.50 -6.91
C ALA A 201 13.08 3.96 -7.37
N GLY A 202 13.20 2.67 -7.66
CA GLY A 202 14.45 2.05 -8.07
C GLY A 202 15.06 2.66 -9.34
N ASP A 203 14.21 3.05 -10.29
CA ASP A 203 14.62 3.73 -11.53
C ASP A 203 15.09 5.17 -11.32
N MET A 204 14.78 5.78 -10.17
CA MET A 204 15.18 7.14 -9.80
C MET A 204 16.48 7.17 -8.98
N LEU A 205 17.05 6.03 -8.65
CA LEU A 205 18.32 5.96 -7.93
C LEU A 205 19.49 6.43 -8.82
N PRO A 206 20.51 7.07 -8.25
CA PRO A 206 21.72 7.41 -9.00
C PRO A 206 22.34 6.13 -9.60
N ASP A 207 22.66 6.15 -10.90
CA ASP A 207 23.24 5.04 -11.64
C ASP A 207 22.43 3.72 -11.48
N ALA A 208 21.11 3.82 -11.51
CA ALA A 208 20.20 2.71 -11.30
C ALA A 208 20.54 1.48 -12.15
N THR A 209 20.68 0.33 -11.50
CA THR A 209 20.93 -0.95 -12.17
C THR A 209 19.67 -1.47 -12.87
N LEU A 210 19.82 -2.46 -13.73
CA LEU A 210 18.67 -3.11 -14.35
C LEU A 210 17.75 -3.76 -13.32
N GLU A 211 18.31 -4.36 -12.28
CA GLU A 211 17.56 -4.99 -11.19
C GLU A 211 16.73 -3.96 -10.43
N GLN A 212 17.29 -2.77 -10.15
CA GLN A 212 16.57 -1.68 -9.50
C GLN A 212 15.44 -1.12 -10.38
N GLN A 213 15.66 -1.05 -11.69
CA GLN A 213 14.60 -0.70 -12.64
C GLN A 213 13.51 -1.77 -12.72
N LEU A 214 13.90 -3.07 -12.70
CA LEU A 214 12.96 -4.20 -12.67
C LEU A 214 12.08 -4.19 -11.42
N ALA A 215 12.63 -3.79 -10.27
CA ALA A 215 11.89 -3.68 -9.03
C ALA A 215 10.65 -2.78 -9.16
N THR A 216 10.76 -1.67 -9.91
CA THR A 216 9.65 -0.73 -10.12
C THR A 216 8.48 -1.31 -10.91
N ALA A 217 8.64 -2.51 -11.47
CA ALA A 217 7.54 -3.24 -12.09
C ALA A 217 6.42 -3.63 -11.10
N PHE A 218 6.63 -3.43 -9.78
CA PHE A 218 5.54 -3.39 -8.81
C PHE A 218 4.36 -2.54 -9.30
N HIS A 219 4.63 -1.34 -9.82
CA HIS A 219 3.61 -0.45 -10.36
C HIS A 219 3.04 -0.90 -11.70
N ARG A 220 3.72 -1.79 -12.43
CA ARG A 220 3.27 -2.33 -13.71
C ARG A 220 2.33 -3.53 -13.57
N ASN A 221 2.15 -4.08 -12.37
CA ASN A 221 1.14 -5.11 -12.10
C ASN A 221 -0.31 -4.58 -12.21
N THR A 222 -0.49 -3.28 -12.29
CA THR A 222 -1.77 -2.65 -12.60
C THR A 222 -2.37 -3.25 -13.88
N MET A 223 -3.70 -3.43 -13.91
CA MET A 223 -4.40 -3.85 -15.11
C MET A 223 -4.28 -2.79 -16.21
N THR A 224 -4.20 -3.25 -17.46
CA THR A 224 -4.17 -2.38 -18.64
C THR A 224 -5.24 -2.84 -19.64
N ASN A 225 -5.95 -1.88 -20.24
CA ASN A 225 -6.99 -2.17 -21.22
C ASN A 225 -6.43 -2.05 -22.63
N ASP A 226 -6.68 -3.07 -23.46
CA ASP A 226 -6.28 -3.14 -24.87
C ASP A 226 -7.52 -3.17 -25.80
N GLU A 227 -8.71 -2.93 -25.28
CA GLU A 227 -9.94 -3.08 -26.05
C GLU A 227 -10.22 -1.85 -26.90
N GLY A 228 -10.75 -2.08 -28.11
CA GLY A 228 -11.13 -0.98 -28.98
C GLY A 228 -12.36 -0.24 -28.47
N GLY A 229 -12.38 1.09 -28.68
CA GLY A 229 -13.52 1.93 -28.29
C GLY A 229 -13.53 2.36 -26.82
N THR A 230 -12.42 2.18 -26.10
CA THR A 230 -12.26 2.61 -24.71
C THR A 230 -11.63 3.99 -24.62
N ASP A 231 -11.90 4.71 -23.53
CA ASP A 231 -11.25 6.00 -23.24
C ASP A 231 -9.90 5.75 -22.54
N ASN A 232 -8.81 6.07 -23.22
CA ASN A 232 -7.45 5.90 -22.69
C ASN A 232 -7.22 6.72 -21.40
N GLU A 233 -7.85 7.89 -21.27
CA GLU A 233 -7.68 8.73 -20.08
C GLU A 233 -8.43 8.17 -18.87
N GLU A 234 -9.58 7.54 -19.09
CA GLU A 234 -10.30 6.82 -18.05
C GLU A 234 -9.43 5.70 -17.47
N PHE A 235 -8.86 4.85 -18.33
CA PHE A 235 -8.02 3.74 -17.87
C PHE A 235 -6.67 4.20 -17.31
N ARG A 236 -6.12 5.33 -17.79
CA ARG A 236 -4.95 5.96 -17.15
C ARG A 236 -5.27 6.41 -15.73
N THR A 237 -6.43 7.02 -15.52
CA THR A 237 -6.89 7.44 -14.20
C THR A 237 -7.14 6.24 -13.28
N ALA A 238 -7.82 5.21 -13.78
CA ALA A 238 -8.03 3.97 -13.04
C ALA A 238 -6.70 3.32 -12.60
N ALA A 239 -5.71 3.31 -13.50
CA ALA A 239 -4.38 2.79 -13.19
C ALA A 239 -3.65 3.61 -12.11
N ILE A 240 -3.82 4.93 -12.06
CA ILE A 240 -3.24 5.77 -11.00
C ILE A 240 -3.89 5.43 -9.65
N VAL A 241 -5.22 5.36 -9.62
CA VAL A 241 -5.98 5.01 -8.39
C VAL A 241 -5.54 3.65 -7.87
N ASP A 242 -5.47 2.64 -8.73
CA ASP A 242 -5.04 1.29 -8.40
C ASP A 242 -3.60 1.25 -7.83
N ARG A 243 -2.66 1.99 -8.42
CA ARG A 243 -1.28 2.09 -7.91
C ARG A 243 -1.22 2.72 -6.52
N VAL A 244 -1.98 3.78 -6.29
CA VAL A 244 -2.07 4.43 -4.97
C VAL A 244 -2.65 3.46 -3.95
N ASP A 245 -3.78 2.83 -4.24
CA ASP A 245 -4.44 1.89 -3.32
C ASP A 245 -3.54 0.70 -2.99
N THR A 246 -2.88 0.13 -4.00
CA THR A 246 -1.95 -1.00 -3.80
C THR A 246 -0.73 -0.60 -2.97
N THR A 247 -0.17 0.59 -3.20
CA THR A 247 0.96 1.10 -2.41
C THR A 247 0.56 1.29 -0.95
N MET A 248 -0.58 1.92 -0.70
CA MET A 248 -1.07 2.16 0.66
C MET A 248 -1.44 0.85 1.36
N SER A 249 -2.06 -0.08 0.63
CA SER A 249 -2.40 -1.40 1.18
C SER A 249 -1.16 -2.22 1.50
N GLY A 250 -0.15 -2.22 0.63
CA GLY A 250 1.06 -3.01 0.78
C GLY A 250 1.98 -2.54 1.91
N TRP A 251 2.20 -1.24 2.04
CA TRP A 251 3.14 -0.70 3.03
C TRP A 251 2.51 -0.16 4.29
N MET A 252 1.27 0.33 4.22
CA MET A 252 0.60 0.94 5.37
C MET A 252 -0.58 0.13 5.91
N GLY A 253 -0.98 -0.96 5.21
CA GLY A 253 -2.14 -1.75 5.60
C GLY A 253 -3.46 -0.97 5.56
N VAL A 254 -3.52 0.10 4.74
CA VAL A 254 -4.68 0.99 4.64
C VAL A 254 -5.28 0.89 3.24
N THR A 255 -6.58 0.61 3.14
CA THR A 255 -7.31 0.63 1.87
C THR A 255 -7.72 2.06 1.52
N MET A 256 -7.27 2.54 0.35
CA MET A 256 -7.53 3.92 -0.12
C MET A 256 -8.55 4.00 -1.25
N ALA A 257 -9.04 2.87 -1.75
CA ALA A 257 -9.98 2.83 -2.88
C ALA A 257 -11.24 3.69 -2.66
N CYS A 258 -11.76 3.76 -1.44
CA CYS A 258 -12.92 4.60 -1.11
C CYS A 258 -12.64 6.11 -1.29
N ALA A 259 -11.39 6.52 -1.22
CA ALA A 259 -10.99 7.93 -1.39
C ALA A 259 -11.11 8.41 -2.85
N GLN A 260 -11.29 7.51 -3.79
CA GLN A 260 -11.54 7.85 -5.20
C GLN A 260 -12.80 8.71 -5.38
N CYS A 261 -13.86 8.43 -4.62
CA CYS A 261 -15.15 9.09 -4.80
C CYS A 261 -15.43 10.19 -3.77
N HIS A 262 -14.83 10.09 -2.56
CA HIS A 262 -15.08 11.06 -1.49
C HIS A 262 -13.91 11.09 -0.51
N THR A 263 -13.77 12.19 0.23
CA THR A 263 -12.82 12.25 1.35
C THR A 263 -13.09 11.12 2.32
N HIS A 264 -12.09 10.27 2.58
CA HIS A 264 -12.24 9.14 3.48
C HIS A 264 -12.51 9.64 4.91
N LYS A 265 -13.65 9.23 5.47
CA LYS A 265 -14.11 9.72 6.78
C LYS A 265 -13.43 9.07 7.98
N SER A 266 -12.51 8.15 7.77
CA SER A 266 -11.88 7.39 8.85
C SER A 266 -10.44 7.70 9.06
N PRO A 267 -10.03 7.36 10.26
CA PRO A 267 -10.16 8.29 11.37
C PRO A 267 -9.27 9.46 11.09
N VAL A 268 -9.63 10.61 11.64
CA VAL A 268 -8.72 11.76 11.67
C VAL A 268 -7.39 11.24 12.18
N LEU A 269 -6.38 11.23 11.33
CA LEU A 269 -5.00 10.97 11.75
C LEU A 269 -4.69 11.88 12.92
N PRO A 270 -4.06 11.39 13.99
CA PRO A 270 -3.66 12.24 15.08
C PRO A 270 -2.89 13.43 14.53
N ALA A 271 -3.11 14.59 15.12
CA ALA A 271 -2.35 15.78 14.75
C ALA A 271 -0.85 15.44 14.71
N PRO A 272 -0.14 15.88 13.71
CA PRO A 272 1.29 15.65 13.62
C PRO A 272 2.00 16.12 14.89
N THR A 273 3.13 15.50 15.24
CA THR A 273 3.97 16.03 16.31
C THR A 273 4.35 17.49 16.03
N PRO A 274 4.77 18.27 17.03
CA PRO A 274 5.20 19.65 16.80
C PRO A 274 6.27 19.77 15.70
N GLU A 275 7.16 18.80 15.58
CA GLU A 275 8.20 18.73 14.54
C GLU A 275 7.58 18.46 13.16
N GLN A 276 6.68 17.48 13.09
CA GLN A 276 5.94 17.17 11.85
C GLN A 276 5.04 18.32 11.42
N GLN A 277 4.43 19.02 12.38
CA GLN A 277 3.63 20.21 12.09
C GLN A 277 4.47 21.33 11.46
N GLN A 278 5.69 21.57 11.98
CA GLN A 278 6.62 22.53 11.40
C GLN A 278 7.05 22.13 9.99
N GLU A 279 7.28 20.84 9.76
CA GLU A 279 7.61 20.32 8.43
C GLU A 279 6.44 20.47 7.46
N ILE A 280 5.22 20.16 7.88
CA ILE A 280 3.99 20.35 7.09
C ILE A 280 3.80 21.83 6.75
N GLU A 281 4.01 22.73 7.69
CA GLU A 281 3.93 24.17 7.46
C GLU A 281 5.00 24.66 6.47
N PHE A 282 6.22 24.16 6.62
CA PHE A 282 7.32 24.42 5.67
C PHE A 282 6.99 23.93 4.26
N LEU A 283 6.53 22.67 4.14
CA LEU A 283 6.19 22.06 2.84
C LEU A 283 4.97 22.75 2.22
N SER A 284 3.96 23.08 3.02
CA SER A 284 2.77 23.83 2.56
C SER A 284 3.12 25.22 2.04
N LYS A 285 4.01 25.92 2.74
CA LYS A 285 4.52 27.22 2.29
C LYS A 285 5.28 27.09 0.98
N ARG A 286 6.09 26.06 0.84
CA ARG A 286 6.86 25.79 -0.38
C ARG A 286 5.94 25.40 -1.54
N LEU A 287 4.91 24.59 -1.28
CA LEU A 287 3.89 24.26 -2.27
C LEU A 287 3.14 25.50 -2.76
N ASN A 288 2.75 26.39 -1.84
CA ASN A 288 2.09 27.64 -2.20
C ASN A 288 3.00 28.54 -3.07
N GLN A 289 4.30 28.63 -2.72
CA GLN A 289 5.27 29.37 -3.52
C GLN A 289 5.41 28.78 -4.94
N VAL A 290 5.47 27.46 -5.07
CA VAL A 290 5.53 26.79 -6.38
C VAL A 290 4.22 27.00 -7.14
N SER A 291 3.08 26.92 -6.48
CA SER A 291 1.77 27.16 -7.08
C SER A 291 1.61 28.62 -7.56
N GLU A 292 2.11 29.58 -6.77
CA GLU A 292 2.14 30.99 -7.19
C GLU A 292 3.06 31.21 -8.40
N LEU A 293 4.24 30.59 -8.42
CA LEU A 293 5.14 30.64 -9.58
C LEU A 293 4.49 30.01 -10.81
N PHE A 294 3.82 28.87 -10.65
CA PHE A 294 3.09 28.20 -11.73
C PHE A 294 1.95 29.06 -12.25
N ASN A 295 1.13 29.62 -11.36
CA ASN A 295 0.01 30.51 -11.74
C ASN A 295 0.48 31.82 -12.35
N ASN A 296 1.60 32.38 -11.88
CA ASN A 296 2.19 33.57 -12.44
C ASN A 296 2.87 33.35 -13.80
N ALA A 297 3.29 32.11 -14.10
CA ALA A 297 3.81 31.74 -15.41
C ALA A 297 2.70 31.54 -16.47
N LEU A 298 1.44 31.33 -16.04
CA LEU A 298 0.29 31.19 -16.95
C LEU A 298 0.03 32.44 -17.83
N PRO A 299 0.19 33.70 -17.37
CA PRO A 299 0.00 34.86 -18.22
C PRO A 299 0.91 34.94 -19.45
N GLU A 300 2.11 34.37 -19.38
CA GLU A 300 3.03 34.30 -20.52
C GLU A 300 2.59 33.33 -21.61
N ARG A 301 1.74 32.35 -21.24
CA ARG A 301 1.14 31.40 -22.19
C ARG A 301 -0.18 31.89 -22.79
N THR A 302 -0.84 32.83 -22.13
CA THR A 302 -2.14 33.36 -22.57
C THR A 302 -2.11 33.92 -24.00
N PRO A 303 -1.07 34.66 -24.43
CA PRO A 303 -0.99 35.14 -25.82
C PRO A 303 -0.87 33.99 -26.84
N GLY A 304 -0.18 32.94 -26.49
CA GLY A 304 -0.05 31.75 -27.33
C GLY A 304 -1.37 30.96 -27.41
N GLN A 305 -2.06 30.82 -26.29
CA GLN A 305 -3.35 30.17 -26.19
C GLN A 305 -4.43 30.99 -26.91
N GLU A 306 -4.46 32.31 -26.72
CA GLU A 306 -5.38 33.19 -27.46
C GLU A 306 -5.12 33.21 -28.97
N ALA A 307 -3.85 33.16 -29.40
CA ALA A 307 -3.48 33.02 -30.79
C ALA A 307 -3.97 31.69 -31.36
N TRP A 308 -3.79 30.59 -30.64
CA TRP A 308 -4.27 29.25 -31.02
C TRP A 308 -5.80 29.17 -31.06
N GLU A 309 -6.49 29.69 -30.06
CA GLU A 309 -7.96 29.74 -30.01
C GLU A 309 -8.52 30.65 -31.13
N ASN A 310 -7.85 31.76 -31.43
CA ASN A 310 -8.24 32.61 -32.54
C ASN A 310 -8.02 31.96 -33.91
N THR A 311 -6.98 31.14 -34.05
CA THR A 311 -6.76 30.33 -35.26
C THR A 311 -7.90 29.33 -35.43
N LEU A 312 -8.29 28.63 -34.37
CA LEU A 312 -9.41 27.67 -34.37
C LEU A 312 -10.75 28.36 -34.71
N ARG A 313 -10.96 29.59 -34.22
CA ARG A 313 -12.18 30.38 -34.53
C ARG A 313 -12.17 30.95 -35.95
N ALA A 314 -11.01 31.20 -36.53
CA ALA A 314 -10.87 31.72 -37.89
C ALA A 314 -11.09 30.64 -38.96
N ASP A 315 -10.77 29.37 -38.65
CA ASP A 315 -10.88 28.25 -39.59
C ASP A 315 -12.28 27.64 -39.70
N GLY A 316 -13.32 28.27 -39.11
CA GLY A 316 -14.70 27.86 -39.41
C GLY A 316 -15.67 27.80 -38.24
N GLY A 317 -15.97 28.96 -37.74
CA GLY A 317 -17.28 29.23 -37.13
C GLY A 317 -17.98 28.17 -36.32
N GLY A 318 -17.72 28.07 -35.02
CA GLY A 318 -18.82 27.87 -34.09
C GLY A 318 -19.41 26.51 -33.96
N THR A 319 -18.64 25.42 -33.96
CA THR A 319 -19.04 24.19 -33.32
C THR A 319 -18.23 23.99 -32.06
N PRO A 320 -18.85 23.69 -30.90
CA PRO A 320 -18.11 23.28 -29.72
C PRO A 320 -17.28 22.07 -30.14
N ILE A 321 -16.03 21.96 -29.61
CA ILE A 321 -15.23 20.75 -29.76
C ILE A 321 -15.95 19.64 -28.99
N THR A 322 -16.98 19.12 -29.59
CA THR A 322 -17.64 17.88 -29.22
C THR A 322 -17.25 16.89 -30.31
N SER A 323 -16.26 16.07 -30.00
CA SER A 323 -16.08 14.76 -30.59
C SER A 323 -15.64 14.56 -32.02
N ASP A 324 -15.12 15.54 -32.77
CA ASP A 324 -14.54 15.26 -34.09
C ASP A 324 -13.01 15.33 -34.07
N TRP A 325 -12.39 14.35 -33.42
CA TRP A 325 -10.96 14.04 -33.55
C TRP A 325 -10.58 13.64 -34.98
N GLU A 326 -11.56 13.34 -35.84
CA GLU A 326 -11.35 13.07 -37.28
C GLU A 326 -10.90 14.28 -38.08
N SER A 327 -11.03 15.51 -37.56
CA SER A 327 -10.60 16.71 -38.26
C SER A 327 -9.13 17.10 -38.08
N LEU A 328 -8.47 16.52 -37.10
CA LEU A 328 -7.02 16.58 -36.93
C LEU A 328 -6.42 15.40 -37.69
N GLY A 329 -6.25 15.38 -38.94
CA GLY A 329 -5.76 14.25 -39.73
C GLY A 329 -4.84 13.28 -38.95
N PRO A 330 -4.72 12.03 -39.32
CA PRO A 330 -3.92 11.07 -38.58
C PRO A 330 -2.52 11.67 -38.38
N LEU A 331 -2.03 11.68 -37.15
CA LEU A 331 -0.61 11.93 -36.86
C LEU A 331 0.20 11.01 -37.80
N PRO A 332 1.29 11.51 -38.39
CA PRO A 332 2.13 10.67 -39.25
C PRO A 332 2.44 9.37 -38.50
N GLU A 333 2.16 8.22 -39.13
CA GLU A 333 2.41 6.89 -38.56
C GLU A 333 3.87 6.70 -38.11
N GLU A 334 4.80 7.49 -38.62
CA GLU A 334 6.23 7.44 -38.32
C GLU A 334 6.57 7.93 -36.89
N ASP A 335 5.73 8.75 -36.26
CA ASP A 335 6.03 9.29 -34.93
C ASP A 335 5.51 8.40 -33.78
N PHE A 336 4.64 7.43 -34.07
CA PHE A 336 4.06 6.54 -33.06
C PHE A 336 4.78 5.20 -32.94
N GLU A 337 5.36 4.67 -34.02
CA GLU A 337 6.09 3.40 -34.01
C GLU A 337 7.46 3.49 -33.32
N SER A 338 8.07 4.68 -33.23
CA SER A 338 9.36 4.85 -32.54
C SER A 338 9.26 5.01 -31.01
N ALA A 339 8.06 5.29 -30.48
CA ALA A 339 7.85 5.52 -29.05
C ALA A 339 7.30 4.28 -28.31
N TYR A 340 6.78 3.29 -29.03
CA TYR A 340 6.18 2.10 -28.45
C TYR A 340 6.56 0.87 -29.28
N ASP A 341 7.64 0.21 -28.91
CA ASP A 341 7.84 -1.18 -29.33
C ASP A 341 6.90 -2.06 -28.48
N SER A 342 5.74 -2.37 -29.08
CA SER A 342 4.67 -3.13 -28.44
C SER A 342 5.08 -4.57 -28.08
N ASP A 343 6.18 -5.07 -28.62
CA ASP A 343 6.62 -6.44 -28.41
C ASP A 343 7.73 -6.61 -27.37
N SER A 344 8.46 -5.53 -27.00
CA SER A 344 9.56 -5.65 -26.05
C SER A 344 9.20 -5.28 -24.61
N GLY A 345 8.14 -4.50 -24.38
CA GLY A 345 7.73 -4.06 -23.03
C GLY A 345 8.79 -3.23 -22.29
N LEU A 346 9.88 -2.84 -22.96
CA LEU A 346 10.98 -2.05 -22.40
C LEU A 346 10.65 -0.56 -22.51
N ILE A 347 10.79 0.15 -21.39
CA ILE A 347 10.82 1.61 -21.38
C ILE A 347 12.11 2.06 -22.10
N PRO A 348 12.07 3.02 -23.04
CA PRO A 348 13.29 3.57 -23.60
C PRO A 348 14.16 4.14 -22.47
N SER A 349 15.46 3.92 -22.54
CA SER A 349 16.40 4.48 -21.59
C SER A 349 16.33 6.02 -21.64
N SER A 350 16.47 6.68 -20.50
CA SER A 350 16.42 8.15 -20.37
C SER A 350 17.49 8.91 -21.16
N THR A 351 18.32 8.19 -21.92
CA THR A 351 19.38 8.77 -22.76
C THR A 351 18.89 9.21 -24.14
N ASP A 352 17.67 8.83 -24.57
CA ASP A 352 17.15 9.16 -25.89
C ASP A 352 16.22 10.39 -25.94
N LEU A 353 16.02 11.05 -24.78
CA LEU A 353 15.27 12.30 -24.70
C LEU A 353 16.25 13.50 -24.70
N THR A 354 16.78 13.86 -25.86
CA THR A 354 17.28 15.22 -26.09
C THR A 354 16.09 16.10 -26.46
N PRO A 355 15.80 17.16 -25.67
CA PRO A 355 14.77 18.11 -26.05
C PRO A 355 15.21 18.90 -27.30
N PRO A 356 14.26 19.34 -28.12
CA PRO A 356 14.54 20.16 -29.30
C PRO A 356 15.14 21.51 -28.94
#